data_a44d485aaf970be21249bdc4f3009248
#
_entry.id   a44d485aaf970be21249bdc4f3009248
#
_cell.length_a   1.000
_cell.length_b   1.000
_cell.length_c   1.000
_cell.angle_alpha   90.00
_cell.angle_beta   90.00
_cell.angle_gamma   90.00
#
_symmetry.space_group_name_H-M   'P 1'
#
loop_
_entity.id
_entity.type
_entity.pdbx_description
1 polymer ?
#
loop_
_entity_poly.entity_id
_entity_poly.type
_entity_poly.pdbx_seq_one_letter_code
_entity_poly.pdbx_strand_id
1 'polypeptide(L)'
;MVKRIFQGVGLLIVLALVVIAVSVVRFDKTKDELAAKYAGAPSQFIELPSGAVAHVRDQGNMQGPALVLIHGSNASLHTWEPWVALLGAKYRIVTMDMPGHGLTGAVPGDDYSRAGMVAFTHEVLQKLGVAHYAIGGNSMGGGVAAQYAEDYPGEVTALILVDAAGLPRERQPGEKIPLGFRLAQMPVLNKIMLYVSPRSIFAEGVRKVFVDQSKVTEEMIDRYYDLNLYDGNRKATGIRFRYPPTDQAVAEKLGQIAVPVLVLWGEKDGLIPVANAYEFQKRISGAKVVVYPDVGHIPMEEVPERSAADVDSFLAAALAPKAAAPVETAPVHHDGKVEIMPVSPE
;
A
#
# COMPACT_ATOMS: atom_id res chain seq x y z
N MET A 1 13.51 52.85 -32.49
CA MET A 1 12.62 52.72 -31.32
C MET A 1 11.95 51.32 -31.27
N VAL A 2 11.25 50.92 -32.30
CA VAL A 2 10.51 49.64 -32.39
C VAL A 2 11.42 48.43 -32.11
N LYS A 3 12.62 48.30 -32.69
CA LYS A 3 13.57 47.19 -32.47
C LYS A 3 13.95 47.03 -30.97
N ARG A 4 14.15 48.14 -30.24
CA ARG A 4 14.47 48.10 -28.81
C ARG A 4 13.27 47.67 -27.95
N ILE A 5 12.04 47.98 -28.37
CA ILE A 5 10.82 47.52 -27.70
C ILE A 5 10.68 46.02 -27.88
N PHE A 6 10.87 45.49 -29.11
CA PHE A 6 10.81 44.03 -29.33
C PHE A 6 11.93 43.28 -28.59
N GLN A 7 13.13 43.85 -28.47
CA GLN A 7 14.20 43.24 -27.67
C GLN A 7 13.86 43.24 -26.19
N GLY A 8 13.28 44.33 -25.66
CA GLY A 8 12.83 44.40 -24.27
C GLY A 8 11.70 43.41 -23.95
N VAL A 9 10.72 43.27 -24.83
CA VAL A 9 9.63 42.28 -24.69
C VAL A 9 10.16 40.85 -24.74
N GLY A 10 11.08 40.58 -25.70
CA GLY A 10 11.74 39.25 -25.81
C GLY A 10 12.52 38.88 -24.54
N LEU A 11 13.24 39.84 -23.95
CA LEU A 11 13.99 39.62 -22.71
C LEU A 11 13.01 39.34 -21.51
N LEU A 12 11.89 40.05 -21.41
CA LEU A 12 10.90 39.84 -20.38
C LEU A 12 10.24 38.46 -20.51
N ILE A 13 9.96 38.01 -21.74
CA ILE A 13 9.41 36.65 -21.98
C ILE A 13 10.44 35.61 -21.55
N VAL A 14 11.70 35.75 -21.94
CA VAL A 14 12.75 34.80 -21.53
C VAL A 14 12.91 34.78 -20.02
N LEU A 15 12.92 35.93 -19.36
CA LEU A 15 12.99 36.02 -17.90
C LEU A 15 11.79 35.34 -17.24
N ALA A 16 10.58 35.57 -17.74
CA ALA A 16 9.37 34.90 -17.24
C ALA A 16 9.44 33.37 -17.42
N LEU A 17 9.91 32.89 -18.57
CA LEU A 17 10.12 31.46 -18.81
C LEU A 17 11.15 30.84 -17.87
N VAL A 18 12.26 31.54 -17.62
CA VAL A 18 13.28 31.12 -16.64
C VAL A 18 12.70 31.06 -15.22
N VAL A 19 11.95 32.07 -14.80
CA VAL A 19 11.29 32.09 -13.49
C VAL A 19 10.31 30.92 -13.35
N ILE A 20 9.50 30.67 -14.38
CA ILE A 20 8.57 29.53 -14.43
C ILE A 20 9.35 28.23 -14.34
N ALA A 21 10.41 28.04 -15.15
CA ALA A 21 11.22 26.84 -15.14
C ALA A 21 11.83 26.58 -13.76
N VAL A 22 12.44 27.57 -13.13
CA VAL A 22 13.01 27.46 -11.78
C VAL A 22 11.93 27.15 -10.73
N SER A 23 10.71 27.62 -10.93
CA SER A 23 9.59 27.40 -9.99
C SER A 23 9.04 25.99 -10.05
N VAL A 24 9.09 25.30 -11.20
CA VAL A 24 8.41 24.02 -11.40
C VAL A 24 9.37 22.85 -11.65
N VAL A 25 10.59 23.11 -12.16
CA VAL A 25 11.58 22.06 -12.38
C VAL A 25 12.21 21.65 -11.05
N ARG A 26 12.20 20.35 -10.80
CA ARG A 26 12.82 19.73 -9.62
C ARG A 26 13.67 18.56 -10.07
N PHE A 27 14.90 18.52 -9.56
CA PHE A 27 15.79 17.37 -9.74
C PHE A 27 15.48 16.30 -8.70
N ASP A 28 15.92 15.08 -8.98
CA ASP A 28 15.82 13.98 -8.01
C ASP A 28 16.71 14.29 -6.79
N LYS A 29 16.26 13.83 -5.63
CA LYS A 29 16.99 13.90 -4.36
C LYS A 29 17.75 12.60 -4.13
N THR A 30 18.91 12.72 -3.54
CA THR A 30 19.77 11.58 -3.21
C THR A 30 19.29 10.86 -1.95
N LYS A 31 19.81 9.63 -1.75
CA LYS A 31 19.56 8.86 -0.51
C LYS A 31 20.04 9.62 0.72
N ASP A 32 21.21 10.23 0.68
CA ASP A 32 21.81 10.90 1.84
C ASP A 32 20.99 12.12 2.26
N GLU A 33 20.42 12.88 1.30
CA GLU A 33 19.54 14.01 1.59
C GLU A 33 18.25 13.59 2.31
N LEU A 34 17.69 12.44 1.94
CA LEU A 34 16.38 12.01 2.45
C LEU A 34 16.48 11.05 3.63
N ALA A 35 17.52 10.22 3.69
CA ALA A 35 17.68 9.25 4.77
C ALA A 35 17.82 9.90 6.14
N ALA A 36 18.52 11.04 6.22
CA ALA A 36 18.65 11.81 7.47
C ALA A 36 17.29 12.24 8.03
N LYS A 37 16.29 12.47 7.16
CA LYS A 37 14.95 12.94 7.55
C LYS A 37 13.96 11.79 7.71
N TYR A 38 14.06 10.73 6.89
CA TYR A 38 13.03 9.71 6.75
C TYR A 38 13.47 8.29 7.09
N ALA A 39 14.78 8.04 7.28
CA ALA A 39 15.29 6.72 7.64
C ALA A 39 15.84 6.65 9.09
N GLY A 40 15.22 7.39 10.01
CA GLY A 40 15.51 7.24 11.44
C GLY A 40 15.21 5.80 11.91
N ALA A 41 15.84 5.39 13.06
CA ALA A 41 15.57 4.07 13.62
C ALA A 41 14.05 3.84 13.79
N PRO A 42 13.55 2.62 13.52
CA PRO A 42 14.27 1.37 13.24
C PRO A 42 14.47 1.06 11.73
N SER A 43 14.58 2.07 10.88
CA SER A 43 14.77 1.88 9.41
C SER A 43 16.02 1.06 9.11
N GLN A 44 15.89 0.12 8.18
CA GLN A 44 16.95 -0.72 7.67
C GLN A 44 16.93 -0.73 6.14
N PHE A 45 18.11 -0.91 5.54
CA PHE A 45 18.25 -1.13 4.09
C PHE A 45 18.80 -2.53 3.91
N ILE A 46 18.00 -3.41 3.29
CA ILE A 46 18.36 -4.82 3.08
C ILE A 46 18.56 -5.12 1.60
N GLU A 47 19.67 -5.77 1.27
CA GLU A 47 19.92 -6.25 -0.08
C GLU A 47 19.14 -7.54 -0.32
N LEU A 48 18.40 -7.58 -1.43
CA LEU A 48 17.58 -8.70 -1.85
C LEU A 48 18.27 -9.53 -2.93
N PRO A 49 17.90 -10.82 -3.11
CA PRO A 49 18.42 -11.68 -4.18
C PRO A 49 18.27 -11.10 -5.58
N SER A 50 17.20 -10.34 -5.85
CA SER A 50 16.97 -9.61 -7.09
C SER A 50 17.97 -8.47 -7.36
N GLY A 51 18.80 -8.12 -6.35
CA GLY A 51 19.70 -6.96 -6.39
C GLY A 51 19.02 -5.64 -6.01
N ALA A 52 17.74 -5.65 -5.65
CA ALA A 52 17.08 -4.49 -5.09
C ALA A 52 17.56 -4.23 -3.64
N VAL A 53 17.56 -2.96 -3.23
CA VAL A 53 17.83 -2.56 -1.84
C VAL A 53 16.52 -2.07 -1.23
N ALA A 54 15.92 -2.88 -0.37
CA ALA A 54 14.64 -2.56 0.25
C ALA A 54 14.82 -1.69 1.50
N HIS A 55 14.10 -0.58 1.59
CA HIS A 55 13.93 0.17 2.84
C HIS A 55 12.77 -0.44 3.62
N VAL A 56 13.07 -0.92 4.83
CA VAL A 56 12.12 -1.65 5.67
C VAL A 56 12.20 -1.19 7.12
N ARG A 57 11.11 -1.41 7.88
CA ARG A 57 11.09 -1.34 9.34
C ARG A 57 10.46 -2.63 9.86
N ASP A 58 11.19 -3.32 10.73
CA ASP A 58 10.76 -4.51 11.46
C ASP A 58 10.78 -4.15 12.95
N GLN A 59 9.61 -4.02 13.56
CA GLN A 59 9.45 -3.35 14.84
C GLN A 59 8.26 -3.88 15.64
N GLY A 60 8.11 -3.40 16.86
CA GLY A 60 7.03 -3.80 17.76
C GLY A 60 7.41 -5.01 18.60
N ASN A 61 6.44 -5.86 18.93
CA ASN A 61 6.67 -7.06 19.73
C ASN A 61 7.24 -8.19 18.86
N MET A 62 8.56 -8.35 18.88
CA MET A 62 9.27 -9.36 18.09
C MET A 62 8.86 -10.81 18.40
N GLN A 63 8.18 -11.06 19.52
CA GLN A 63 7.64 -12.37 19.91
C GLN A 63 6.13 -12.49 19.62
N GLY A 64 5.50 -11.41 19.18
CA GLY A 64 4.09 -11.39 18.82
C GLY A 64 3.82 -11.96 17.43
N PRO A 65 2.53 -12.18 17.09
CA PRO A 65 2.16 -12.51 15.73
C PRO A 65 2.63 -11.43 14.75
N ALA A 66 3.10 -11.85 13.56
CA ALA A 66 3.59 -10.91 12.57
C ALA A 66 2.45 -10.29 11.76
N LEU A 67 2.55 -8.97 11.52
CA LEU A 67 1.68 -8.17 10.67
C LEU A 67 2.53 -7.42 9.64
N VAL A 68 2.32 -7.73 8.37
CA VAL A 68 2.99 -7.10 7.23
C VAL A 68 2.08 -6.06 6.60
N LEU A 69 2.57 -4.84 6.41
CA LEU A 69 1.75 -3.73 5.91
C LEU A 69 2.37 -3.06 4.68
N ILE A 70 1.61 -3.03 3.59
CA ILE A 70 2.01 -2.53 2.27
C ILE A 70 1.27 -1.22 1.96
N HIS A 71 2.03 -0.15 1.74
CA HIS A 71 1.48 1.19 1.49
C HIS A 71 0.87 1.35 0.09
N GLY A 72 0.10 2.43 -0.09
CA GLY A 72 -0.52 2.81 -1.35
C GLY A 72 0.44 3.48 -2.33
N SER A 73 -0.09 3.79 -3.51
CA SER A 73 0.62 4.51 -4.57
C SER A 73 1.05 5.91 -4.11
N ASN A 74 2.30 6.28 -4.44
CA ASN A 74 2.94 7.55 -4.06
C ASN A 74 3.06 7.78 -2.54
N ALA A 75 2.75 6.79 -1.71
CA ALA A 75 2.99 6.79 -0.27
C ALA A 75 4.35 6.14 0.07
N SER A 76 4.56 5.85 1.32
CA SER A 76 5.73 5.16 1.88
C SER A 76 5.34 4.39 3.13
N LEU A 77 6.25 3.61 3.69
CA LEU A 77 6.04 2.87 4.92
C LEU A 77 5.57 3.73 6.11
N HIS A 78 5.83 5.04 6.07
CA HIS A 78 5.43 5.98 7.12
C HIS A 78 3.91 6.14 7.28
N THR A 79 3.11 5.80 6.26
CA THR A 79 1.65 5.82 6.35
C THR A 79 1.12 4.89 7.47
N TRP A 80 1.95 3.91 7.88
CA TRP A 80 1.62 2.93 8.90
C TRP A 80 2.09 3.30 10.32
N GLU A 81 2.82 4.43 10.48
CA GLU A 81 3.32 4.84 11.80
C GLU A 81 2.24 4.93 12.88
N PRO A 82 1.01 5.45 12.59
CA PRO A 82 -0.05 5.47 13.59
C PRO A 82 -0.48 4.06 14.03
N TRP A 83 -0.60 3.10 13.08
CA TRP A 83 -0.92 1.72 13.44
C TRP A 83 0.22 1.04 14.18
N VAL A 84 1.47 1.31 13.84
CA VAL A 84 2.64 0.79 14.56
C VAL A 84 2.61 1.25 16.01
N ALA A 85 2.32 2.52 16.27
CA ALA A 85 2.22 3.06 17.62
C ALA A 85 1.12 2.39 18.45
N LEU A 86 -0.02 2.05 17.82
CA LEU A 86 -1.18 1.47 18.49
C LEU A 86 -1.09 -0.06 18.64
N LEU A 87 -0.54 -0.75 17.65
CA LEU A 87 -0.54 -2.21 17.56
C LEU A 87 0.80 -2.84 17.96
N GLY A 88 1.90 -2.09 17.94
CA GLY A 88 3.25 -2.61 18.12
C GLY A 88 3.52 -3.26 19.47
N ALA A 89 2.74 -2.96 20.51
CA ALA A 89 2.85 -3.66 21.79
C ALA A 89 2.42 -5.15 21.70
N LYS A 90 1.58 -5.51 20.74
CA LYS A 90 1.03 -6.86 20.56
C LYS A 90 1.66 -7.60 19.39
N TYR A 91 1.95 -6.90 18.30
CA TYR A 91 2.33 -7.49 17.01
C TYR A 91 3.78 -7.13 16.65
N ARG A 92 4.49 -8.06 15.99
CA ARG A 92 5.67 -7.75 15.20
C ARG A 92 5.20 -7.14 13.89
N ILE A 93 5.55 -5.90 13.62
CA ILE A 93 5.04 -5.16 12.46
C ILE A 93 6.17 -4.93 11.46
N VAL A 94 6.00 -5.47 10.26
CA VAL A 94 6.91 -5.26 9.13
C VAL A 94 6.26 -4.30 8.15
N THR A 95 6.92 -3.17 7.92
CA THR A 95 6.54 -2.20 6.89
C THR A 95 7.70 -2.03 5.91
N MET A 96 7.40 -1.77 4.65
CA MET A 96 8.41 -1.61 3.60
C MET A 96 8.01 -0.56 2.60
N ASP A 97 8.99 0.12 2.02
CA ASP A 97 8.79 0.94 0.85
C ASP A 97 8.80 0.05 -0.40
N MET A 98 7.73 0.11 -1.17
CA MET A 98 7.58 -0.70 -2.38
C MET A 98 8.50 -0.24 -3.51
N PRO A 99 8.84 -1.08 -4.50
CA PRO A 99 9.58 -0.69 -5.69
C PRO A 99 9.08 0.62 -6.30
N GLY A 100 9.99 1.57 -6.53
CA GLY A 100 9.66 2.88 -7.07
C GLY A 100 8.99 3.85 -6.09
N HIS A 101 9.08 3.58 -4.78
CA HIS A 101 8.49 4.41 -3.72
C HIS A 101 9.46 4.58 -2.55
N GLY A 102 9.16 5.58 -1.72
CA GLY A 102 9.90 5.86 -0.50
C GLY A 102 11.41 5.90 -0.73
N LEU A 103 12.17 5.25 0.14
CA LEU A 103 13.62 5.12 0.05
C LEU A 103 14.11 3.77 -0.54
N THR A 104 13.20 2.88 -0.94
CA THR A 104 13.56 1.73 -1.80
C THR A 104 13.95 2.21 -3.18
N GLY A 105 13.22 3.18 -3.75
CA GLY A 105 13.59 3.76 -5.02
C GLY A 105 13.45 2.82 -6.21
N ALA A 106 14.27 3.07 -7.23
CA ALA A 106 14.31 2.24 -8.42
C ALA A 106 14.86 0.84 -8.11
N VAL A 107 14.32 -0.17 -8.81
CA VAL A 107 14.76 -1.56 -8.68
C VAL A 107 15.35 -2.07 -10.00
N PRO A 108 16.26 -3.07 -9.96
CA PRO A 108 16.79 -3.70 -11.17
C PRO A 108 15.66 -4.23 -12.06
N GLY A 109 15.81 -4.05 -13.36
CA GLY A 109 14.83 -4.53 -14.35
C GLY A 109 13.59 -3.66 -14.50
N ASP A 110 13.42 -2.59 -13.70
CA ASP A 110 12.27 -1.68 -13.78
C ASP A 110 10.90 -2.40 -13.71
N ASP A 111 10.81 -3.53 -13.00
CA ASP A 111 9.53 -4.23 -12.82
C ASP A 111 8.72 -3.63 -11.66
N TYR A 112 7.80 -2.76 -12.03
CA TYR A 112 6.83 -2.14 -11.12
C TYR A 112 5.42 -2.69 -11.32
N SER A 113 5.31 -3.88 -11.90
CA SER A 113 4.05 -4.61 -12.01
C SER A 113 3.59 -5.10 -10.63
N ARG A 114 2.31 -5.48 -10.51
CA ARG A 114 1.81 -6.07 -9.27
C ARG A 114 2.54 -7.37 -8.93
N ALA A 115 2.80 -8.23 -9.93
CA ALA A 115 3.56 -9.46 -9.73
C ALA A 115 5.00 -9.18 -9.26
N GLY A 116 5.68 -8.16 -9.83
CA GLY A 116 7.00 -7.72 -9.37
C GLY A 116 6.97 -7.21 -7.93
N MET A 117 5.92 -6.48 -7.53
CA MET A 117 5.74 -6.04 -6.14
C MET A 117 5.46 -7.21 -5.18
N VAL A 118 4.70 -8.22 -5.60
CA VAL A 118 4.49 -9.46 -4.83
C VAL A 118 5.81 -10.20 -4.63
N ALA A 119 6.58 -10.41 -5.70
CA ALA A 119 7.89 -11.06 -5.63
C ALA A 119 8.86 -10.30 -4.72
N PHE A 120 8.92 -8.97 -4.84
CA PHE A 120 9.73 -8.13 -3.95
C PHE A 120 9.32 -8.28 -2.48
N THR A 121 8.01 -8.26 -2.17
CA THR A 121 7.50 -8.46 -0.81
C THR A 121 7.93 -9.82 -0.26
N HIS A 122 7.84 -10.86 -1.08
CA HIS A 122 8.27 -12.21 -0.69
C HIS A 122 9.77 -12.27 -0.38
N GLU A 123 10.63 -11.70 -1.24
CA GLU A 123 12.08 -11.62 -0.97
C GLU A 123 12.39 -10.89 0.35
N VAL A 124 11.70 -9.77 0.64
CA VAL A 124 11.85 -9.03 1.91
C VAL A 124 11.51 -9.92 3.08
N LEU A 125 10.38 -10.62 3.06
CA LEU A 125 9.92 -11.45 4.18
C LEU A 125 10.81 -12.67 4.39
N GLN A 126 11.27 -13.31 3.32
CA GLN A 126 12.27 -14.39 3.40
C GLN A 126 13.58 -13.89 4.03
N LYS A 127 14.04 -12.70 3.64
CA LYS A 127 15.27 -12.11 4.19
C LYS A 127 15.16 -11.76 5.69
N LEU A 128 13.97 -11.36 6.13
CA LEU A 128 13.67 -11.07 7.54
C LEU A 128 13.34 -12.33 8.37
N GLY A 129 13.23 -13.49 7.74
CA GLY A 129 12.88 -14.74 8.40
C GLY A 129 11.45 -14.74 8.97
N VAL A 130 10.51 -14.10 8.27
CA VAL A 130 9.08 -14.06 8.67
C VAL A 130 8.34 -15.12 7.86
N ALA A 131 7.89 -16.19 8.51
CA ALA A 131 7.33 -17.36 7.83
C ALA A 131 5.78 -17.36 7.76
N HIS A 132 5.12 -16.89 8.82
CA HIS A 132 3.65 -16.85 8.91
C HIS A 132 3.21 -15.49 9.45
N TYR A 133 2.30 -14.84 8.74
CA TYR A 133 1.90 -13.46 9.05
C TYR A 133 0.51 -13.13 8.56
N ALA A 134 -0.12 -12.18 9.23
CA ALA A 134 -1.20 -11.43 8.61
C ALA A 134 -0.59 -10.42 7.63
N ILE A 135 -1.19 -10.25 6.45
CA ILE A 135 -0.75 -9.27 5.47
C ILE A 135 -1.86 -8.26 5.23
N GLY A 136 -1.51 -6.99 5.16
CA GLY A 136 -2.47 -5.94 4.86
C GLY A 136 -1.90 -4.90 3.92
N GLY A 137 -2.78 -4.15 3.27
CA GLY A 137 -2.33 -3.06 2.41
C GLY A 137 -3.42 -2.07 2.08
N ASN A 138 -2.97 -0.83 1.82
CA ASN A 138 -3.85 0.25 1.39
C ASN A 138 -3.74 0.44 -0.13
N SER A 139 -4.88 0.68 -0.79
CA SER A 139 -4.92 1.09 -2.20
C SER A 139 -4.15 0.10 -3.10
N MET A 140 -3.11 0.55 -3.78
CA MET A 140 -2.17 -0.31 -4.54
C MET A 140 -1.65 -1.47 -3.67
N GLY A 141 -1.23 -1.18 -2.44
CA GLY A 141 -0.74 -2.19 -1.50
C GLY A 141 -1.79 -3.22 -1.12
N GLY A 142 -3.07 -2.85 -1.07
CA GLY A 142 -4.18 -3.78 -0.88
C GLY A 142 -4.31 -4.77 -2.04
N GLY A 143 -4.15 -4.29 -3.28
CA GLY A 143 -4.10 -5.15 -4.46
C GLY A 143 -2.89 -6.09 -4.47
N VAL A 144 -1.73 -5.63 -3.97
CA VAL A 144 -0.54 -6.47 -3.79
C VAL A 144 -0.78 -7.53 -2.70
N ALA A 145 -1.33 -7.12 -1.55
CA ALA A 145 -1.63 -8.04 -0.45
C ALA A 145 -2.64 -9.13 -0.84
N ALA A 146 -3.67 -8.77 -1.61
CA ALA A 146 -4.65 -9.73 -2.12
C ALA A 146 -3.99 -10.77 -3.05
N GLN A 147 -3.21 -10.33 -4.04
CA GLN A 147 -2.48 -11.25 -4.91
C GLN A 147 -1.45 -12.07 -4.14
N TYR A 148 -0.78 -11.48 -3.15
CA TYR A 148 0.15 -12.20 -2.30
C TYR A 148 -0.53 -13.37 -1.57
N ALA A 149 -1.73 -13.12 -1.01
CA ALA A 149 -2.51 -14.17 -0.33
C ALA A 149 -2.98 -15.29 -1.29
N GLU A 150 -3.16 -14.97 -2.57
CA GLU A 150 -3.46 -15.97 -3.62
C GLU A 150 -2.23 -16.81 -3.99
N ASP A 151 -1.06 -16.15 -4.15
CA ASP A 151 0.16 -16.76 -4.63
C ASP A 151 0.90 -17.55 -3.52
N TYR A 152 0.75 -17.14 -2.24
CA TYR A 152 1.42 -17.73 -1.06
C TYR A 152 0.44 -18.10 0.06
N PRO A 153 -0.59 -18.92 -0.20
CA PRO A 153 -1.64 -19.20 0.78
C PRO A 153 -1.14 -19.94 2.04
N GLY A 154 0.02 -20.61 1.96
CA GLY A 154 0.64 -21.27 3.12
C GLY A 154 1.37 -20.34 4.10
N GLU A 155 1.65 -19.11 3.70
CA GLU A 155 2.37 -18.12 4.51
C GLU A 155 1.43 -17.14 5.20
N VAL A 156 0.30 -16.82 4.55
CA VAL A 156 -0.67 -15.83 5.03
C VAL A 156 -1.65 -16.45 6.03
N THR A 157 -1.77 -15.82 7.19
CA THR A 157 -2.71 -16.26 8.25
C THR A 157 -4.00 -15.44 8.28
N ALA A 158 -3.97 -14.20 7.80
CA ALA A 158 -5.11 -13.32 7.64
C ALA A 158 -4.80 -12.22 6.61
N LEU A 159 -5.83 -11.67 5.95
CA LEU A 159 -5.70 -10.60 4.98
C LEU A 159 -6.49 -9.36 5.42
N ILE A 160 -5.87 -8.17 5.27
CA ILE A 160 -6.49 -6.88 5.59
C ILE A 160 -6.43 -5.98 4.36
N LEU A 161 -7.59 -5.60 3.85
CA LEU A 161 -7.75 -4.75 2.67
C LEU A 161 -8.24 -3.37 3.09
N VAL A 162 -7.41 -2.33 2.92
CA VAL A 162 -7.75 -0.96 3.30
C VAL A 162 -7.91 -0.13 2.03
N ASP A 163 -9.14 0.26 1.71
CA ASP A 163 -9.47 1.02 0.48
C ASP A 163 -8.75 0.44 -0.75
N ALA A 164 -8.81 -0.87 -0.90
CA ALA A 164 -7.90 -1.66 -1.72
C ALA A 164 -8.20 -1.52 -3.21
N ALA A 165 -7.15 -1.38 -4.02
CA ALA A 165 -7.20 -1.60 -5.46
C ALA A 165 -7.22 -3.10 -5.79
N GLY A 166 -7.50 -3.44 -7.04
CA GLY A 166 -7.40 -4.83 -7.52
C GLY A 166 -8.66 -5.33 -8.19
N LEU A 167 -9.81 -4.70 -7.95
CA LEU A 167 -11.04 -5.01 -8.66
C LEU A 167 -11.09 -4.31 -10.01
N PRO A 168 -11.66 -4.96 -11.04
CA PRO A 168 -11.94 -4.32 -12.32
C PRO A 168 -12.81 -3.09 -12.12
N ARG A 169 -12.40 -1.97 -12.70
CA ARG A 169 -13.22 -0.77 -12.71
C ARG A 169 -13.95 -0.68 -14.05
N GLU A 170 -15.25 -0.80 -14.01
CA GLU A 170 -16.06 -0.43 -15.17
C GLU A 170 -16.00 1.08 -15.35
N ARG A 171 -15.43 1.53 -16.48
CA ARG A 171 -15.47 2.95 -16.82
C ARG A 171 -16.92 3.33 -17.13
N GLN A 172 -17.38 4.39 -16.48
CA GLN A 172 -18.69 4.94 -16.81
C GLN A 172 -18.67 5.53 -18.23
N PRO A 173 -19.74 5.35 -19.03
CA PRO A 173 -19.83 5.98 -20.33
C PRO A 173 -19.63 7.50 -20.23
N GLY A 174 -18.65 8.05 -20.96
CA GLY A 174 -18.32 9.47 -20.93
C GLY A 174 -17.27 9.89 -19.87
N GLU A 175 -16.77 8.98 -19.06
CA GLU A 175 -15.69 9.27 -18.10
C GLU A 175 -14.41 9.69 -18.84
N LYS A 176 -13.97 10.93 -18.59
CA LYS A 176 -12.75 11.46 -19.21
C LYS A 176 -11.50 10.94 -18.48
N ILE A 177 -10.54 10.44 -19.24
CA ILE A 177 -9.22 10.16 -18.69
C ILE A 177 -8.63 11.47 -18.17
N PRO A 178 -8.20 11.54 -16.88
CA PRO A 178 -7.59 12.74 -16.33
C PRO A 178 -6.42 13.22 -17.20
N LEU A 179 -6.30 14.53 -17.35
CA LEU A 179 -5.30 15.15 -18.25
C LEU A 179 -3.88 14.65 -17.94
N GLY A 180 -3.52 14.47 -16.66
CA GLY A 180 -2.22 13.96 -16.24
C GLY A 180 -1.89 12.59 -16.84
N PHE A 181 -2.86 11.66 -16.84
CA PHE A 181 -2.69 10.34 -17.46
C PHE A 181 -2.52 10.42 -18.99
N ARG A 182 -3.25 11.34 -19.65
CA ARG A 182 -3.08 11.55 -21.09
C ARG A 182 -1.71 12.12 -21.43
N LEU A 183 -1.23 13.09 -20.65
CA LEU A 183 0.10 13.70 -20.82
C LEU A 183 1.21 12.69 -20.53
N ALA A 184 1.06 11.85 -19.51
CA ALA A 184 2.02 10.81 -19.15
C ALA A 184 2.19 9.75 -20.27
N GLN A 185 1.21 9.58 -21.14
CA GLN A 185 1.28 8.67 -22.30
C GLN A 185 1.95 9.28 -23.52
N MET A 186 2.21 10.59 -23.54
CA MET A 186 2.84 11.29 -24.67
C MET A 186 4.37 11.20 -24.58
N PRO A 187 5.08 10.64 -25.60
CA PRO A 187 6.51 10.26 -25.50
C PRO A 187 7.48 11.39 -25.14
N VAL A 188 7.18 12.65 -25.47
CA VAL A 188 8.02 13.80 -25.14
C VAL A 188 7.60 14.43 -23.82
N LEU A 189 6.29 14.59 -23.61
CA LEU A 189 5.75 15.21 -22.41
C LEU A 189 5.99 14.38 -21.15
N ASN A 190 5.97 13.05 -21.25
CA ASN A 190 6.29 12.21 -20.10
C ASN A 190 7.73 12.44 -19.57
N LYS A 191 8.69 12.70 -20.46
CA LYS A 191 10.08 13.02 -20.05
C LYS A 191 10.17 14.38 -19.36
N ILE A 192 9.42 15.37 -19.85
CA ILE A 192 9.36 16.70 -19.22
C ILE A 192 8.67 16.59 -17.85
N MET A 193 7.60 15.80 -17.73
CA MET A 193 6.89 15.60 -16.47
C MET A 193 7.75 14.96 -15.38
N LEU A 194 8.81 14.23 -15.73
CA LEU A 194 9.78 13.72 -14.74
C LEU A 194 10.44 14.85 -13.94
N TYR A 195 10.56 16.04 -14.53
CA TYR A 195 11.21 17.18 -13.88
C TYR A 195 10.24 18.27 -13.44
N VAL A 196 8.98 18.19 -13.86
CA VAL A 196 7.93 19.15 -13.49
C VAL A 196 7.10 18.56 -12.36
N SER A 197 7.48 18.85 -11.13
CA SER A 197 6.85 18.30 -9.92
C SER A 197 6.62 19.43 -8.89
N PRO A 198 5.65 20.33 -9.12
CA PRO A 198 5.35 21.37 -8.14
C PRO A 198 4.77 20.74 -6.86
N ARG A 199 5.26 21.20 -5.70
CA ARG A 199 4.80 20.73 -4.39
C ARG A 199 3.27 20.87 -4.21
N SER A 200 2.67 21.88 -4.84
CA SER A 200 1.22 22.12 -4.78
C SER A 200 0.38 20.95 -5.31
N ILE A 201 0.86 20.22 -6.33
CA ILE A 201 0.18 19.03 -6.86
C ILE A 201 0.15 17.92 -5.80
N PHE A 202 1.24 17.73 -5.07
CA PHE A 202 1.31 16.76 -3.97
C PHE A 202 0.43 17.18 -2.80
N ALA A 203 0.45 18.47 -2.44
CA ALA A 203 -0.42 19.01 -1.41
C ALA A 203 -1.91 18.79 -1.74
N GLU A 204 -2.31 19.03 -3.00
CA GLU A 204 -3.66 18.75 -3.46
C GLU A 204 -3.97 17.25 -3.42
N GLY A 205 -3.02 16.41 -3.84
CA GLY A 205 -3.15 14.94 -3.80
C GLY A 205 -3.37 14.42 -2.38
N VAL A 206 -2.55 14.88 -1.42
CA VAL A 206 -2.68 14.51 0.00
C VAL A 206 -4.03 15.00 0.54
N ARG A 207 -4.44 16.23 0.27
CA ARG A 207 -5.74 16.76 0.72
C ARG A 207 -6.92 15.99 0.17
N LYS A 208 -6.83 15.44 -1.04
CA LYS A 208 -7.91 14.66 -1.65
C LYS A 208 -8.16 13.30 -1.00
N VAL A 209 -7.17 12.74 -0.35
CA VAL A 209 -7.32 11.42 0.30
C VAL A 209 -7.85 11.51 1.73
N PHE A 210 -7.91 12.72 2.31
CA PHE A 210 -8.53 13.01 3.59
C PHE A 210 -9.88 13.70 3.43
N VAL A 211 -10.84 13.38 4.28
CA VAL A 211 -12.07 14.17 4.49
C VAL A 211 -11.81 15.23 5.54
N ASP A 212 -11.21 14.86 6.67
CA ASP A 212 -10.83 15.80 7.72
C ASP A 212 -9.52 16.53 7.37
N GLN A 213 -9.66 17.71 6.81
CA GLN A 213 -8.53 18.54 6.40
C GLN A 213 -7.63 18.98 7.56
N SER A 214 -8.11 18.94 8.80
CA SER A 214 -7.31 19.31 9.99
C SER A 214 -6.21 18.27 10.28
N LYS A 215 -6.32 17.06 9.75
CA LYS A 215 -5.32 15.99 9.86
C LYS A 215 -4.15 16.16 8.88
N VAL A 216 -4.31 16.98 7.85
CA VAL A 216 -3.27 17.19 6.83
C VAL A 216 -2.29 18.25 7.31
N THR A 217 -1.07 17.82 7.63
CA THR A 217 0.00 18.72 8.05
C THR A 217 0.97 19.04 6.90
N GLU A 218 1.72 20.14 7.04
CA GLU A 218 2.75 20.49 6.05
C GLU A 218 3.89 19.47 6.04
N GLU A 219 4.24 18.86 7.20
CA GLU A 219 5.23 17.81 7.32
C GLU A 219 4.81 16.55 6.57
N MET A 220 3.51 16.21 6.62
CA MET A 220 2.94 15.12 5.84
C MET A 220 3.07 15.41 4.35
N ILE A 221 2.68 16.59 3.89
CA ILE A 221 2.81 17.00 2.48
C ILE A 221 4.28 16.96 2.04
N ASP A 222 5.20 17.45 2.87
CA ASP A 222 6.63 17.42 2.59
C ASP A 222 7.15 15.99 2.48
N ARG A 223 6.71 15.07 3.33
CA ARG A 223 7.08 13.65 3.27
C ARG A 223 6.66 13.02 1.94
N TYR A 224 5.41 13.18 1.54
CA TYR A 224 4.92 12.67 0.26
C TYR A 224 5.68 13.29 -0.93
N TYR A 225 5.95 14.60 -0.86
CA TYR A 225 6.66 15.31 -1.89
C TYR A 225 8.13 14.90 -1.99
N ASP A 226 8.86 14.95 -0.88
CA ASP A 226 10.29 14.64 -0.82
C ASP A 226 10.57 13.22 -1.28
N LEU A 227 9.82 12.23 -0.77
CA LEU A 227 10.01 10.83 -1.12
C LEU A 227 9.63 10.53 -2.57
N ASN A 228 8.71 11.28 -3.17
CA ASN A 228 8.47 11.18 -4.60
C ASN A 228 9.66 11.70 -5.43
N LEU A 229 10.41 12.66 -4.90
CA LEU A 229 11.63 13.18 -5.54
C LEU A 229 12.87 12.29 -5.32
N TYR A 230 12.78 11.20 -4.54
CA TYR A 230 13.89 10.27 -4.43
C TYR A 230 14.26 9.70 -5.80
N ASP A 231 15.58 9.54 -6.03
CA ASP A 231 16.13 9.16 -7.34
C ASP A 231 15.42 7.91 -7.90
N GLY A 232 14.92 8.03 -9.12
CA GLY A 232 14.22 7.00 -9.86
C GLY A 232 12.73 6.85 -9.56
N ASN A 233 12.17 7.39 -8.45
CA ASN A 233 10.76 7.19 -8.09
C ASN A 233 9.79 7.78 -9.11
N ARG A 234 10.09 8.95 -9.67
CA ARG A 234 9.26 9.56 -10.72
C ARG A 234 9.27 8.75 -12.02
N LYS A 235 10.44 8.21 -12.39
CA LYS A 235 10.57 7.28 -13.54
C LYS A 235 9.74 6.02 -13.30
N ALA A 236 9.88 5.41 -12.12
CA ALA A 236 9.13 4.22 -11.72
C ALA A 236 7.61 4.44 -11.76
N THR A 237 7.14 5.59 -11.23
CA THR A 237 5.74 6.00 -11.31
C THR A 237 5.26 6.09 -12.76
N GLY A 238 6.05 6.69 -13.65
CA GLY A 238 5.75 6.78 -15.08
C GLY A 238 5.68 5.42 -15.77
N ILE A 239 6.51 4.46 -15.37
CA ILE A 239 6.47 3.08 -15.89
C ILE A 239 5.24 2.36 -15.34
N ARG A 240 4.99 2.45 -14.04
CA ARG A 240 3.86 1.80 -13.37
C ARG A 240 2.50 2.20 -13.97
N PHE A 241 2.31 3.44 -14.36
CA PHE A 241 1.09 3.90 -15.02
C PHE A 241 0.85 3.30 -16.42
N ARG A 242 1.80 2.55 -16.97
CA ARG A 242 1.61 1.78 -18.22
C ARG A 242 0.98 0.42 -17.97
N TYR A 243 1.11 -0.12 -16.75
CA TYR A 243 0.43 -1.35 -16.38
C TYR A 243 -1.08 -1.09 -16.20
N PRO A 244 -1.93 -2.05 -16.53
CA PRO A 244 -3.34 -1.91 -16.24
C PRO A 244 -3.54 -1.76 -14.71
N PRO A 245 -4.44 -0.87 -14.26
CA PRO A 245 -4.68 -0.65 -12.83
C PRO A 245 -5.32 -1.87 -12.17
N THR A 246 -5.88 -2.76 -12.96
CA THR A 246 -6.59 -3.96 -12.51
C THR A 246 -6.19 -5.14 -13.38
N ASP A 247 -6.04 -6.29 -12.75
CA ASP A 247 -5.85 -7.57 -13.43
C ASP A 247 -7.12 -8.41 -13.23
N GLN A 248 -7.85 -8.64 -14.33
CA GLN A 248 -9.08 -9.41 -14.30
C GLN A 248 -8.82 -10.84 -13.77
N ALA A 249 -7.70 -11.45 -14.16
CA ALA A 249 -7.35 -12.80 -13.75
C ALA A 249 -7.11 -12.89 -12.22
N VAL A 250 -6.49 -11.85 -11.62
CA VAL A 250 -6.33 -11.77 -10.16
C VAL A 250 -7.68 -11.60 -9.49
N ALA A 251 -8.53 -10.68 -9.99
CA ALA A 251 -9.85 -10.47 -9.42
C ALA A 251 -10.76 -11.73 -9.46
N GLU A 252 -10.57 -12.60 -10.44
CA GLU A 252 -11.28 -13.88 -10.54
C GLU A 252 -10.80 -14.92 -9.51
N LYS A 253 -9.55 -14.83 -9.05
CA LYS A 253 -8.98 -15.73 -8.05
C LYS A 253 -9.30 -15.34 -6.60
N LEU A 254 -9.83 -14.15 -6.33
CA LEU A 254 -10.16 -13.70 -4.97
C LEU A 254 -11.01 -14.70 -4.19
N GLY A 255 -11.88 -15.46 -4.88
CA GLY A 255 -12.70 -16.50 -4.26
C GLY A 255 -11.90 -17.73 -3.76
N GLN A 256 -10.62 -17.84 -4.10
CA GLN A 256 -9.73 -18.91 -3.65
C GLN A 256 -9.03 -18.55 -2.31
N ILE A 257 -9.15 -17.31 -1.85
CA ILE A 257 -8.59 -16.86 -0.57
C ILE A 257 -9.34 -17.57 0.56
N ALA A 258 -8.64 -18.44 1.28
CA ALA A 258 -9.21 -19.29 2.32
C ALA A 258 -8.96 -18.76 3.75
N VAL A 259 -8.11 -17.75 3.90
CA VAL A 259 -7.81 -17.14 5.19
C VAL A 259 -8.89 -16.14 5.60
N PRO A 260 -9.03 -15.81 6.90
CA PRO A 260 -9.89 -14.72 7.32
C PRO A 260 -9.54 -13.41 6.64
N VAL A 261 -10.55 -12.64 6.21
CA VAL A 261 -10.37 -11.36 5.51
C VAL A 261 -11.15 -10.25 6.20
N LEU A 262 -10.46 -9.12 6.42
CA LEU A 262 -11.05 -7.86 6.86
C LEU A 262 -10.90 -6.81 5.75
N VAL A 263 -12.00 -6.17 5.39
CA VAL A 263 -12.05 -5.06 4.43
C VAL A 263 -12.43 -3.80 5.17
N LEU A 264 -11.55 -2.82 5.23
CA LEU A 264 -11.76 -1.51 5.82
C LEU A 264 -11.91 -0.48 4.72
N TRP A 265 -12.88 0.43 4.84
CA TRP A 265 -13.13 1.41 3.78
C TRP A 265 -13.64 2.74 4.31
N GLY A 266 -13.10 3.85 3.78
CA GLY A 266 -13.71 5.15 3.96
C GLY A 266 -14.92 5.32 3.04
N GLU A 267 -16.09 5.67 3.60
CA GLU A 267 -17.29 5.89 2.80
C GLU A 267 -17.12 7.01 1.77
N LYS A 268 -16.33 8.03 2.13
CA LYS A 268 -16.06 9.20 1.30
C LYS A 268 -14.74 9.10 0.52
N ASP A 269 -14.24 7.88 0.29
CA ASP A 269 -13.09 7.67 -0.57
C ASP A 269 -13.34 8.23 -1.98
N GLY A 270 -12.60 9.30 -2.32
CA GLY A 270 -12.69 9.98 -3.61
C GLY A 270 -11.88 9.33 -4.74
N LEU A 271 -11.11 8.27 -4.43
CA LEU A 271 -10.27 7.56 -5.40
C LEU A 271 -10.84 6.21 -5.81
N ILE A 272 -11.29 5.40 -4.84
CA ILE A 272 -11.86 4.07 -5.06
C ILE A 272 -13.21 4.00 -4.33
N PRO A 273 -14.32 3.89 -5.08
CA PRO A 273 -15.66 3.91 -4.47
C PRO A 273 -15.87 2.81 -3.42
N VAL A 274 -16.57 3.14 -2.34
CA VAL A 274 -16.92 2.20 -1.26
C VAL A 274 -17.67 0.96 -1.75
N ALA A 275 -18.32 1.02 -2.90
CA ALA A 275 -18.94 -0.14 -3.56
C ALA A 275 -17.94 -1.30 -3.77
N ASN A 276 -16.64 -0.99 -3.91
CA ASN A 276 -15.61 -2.01 -4.05
C ASN A 276 -15.42 -2.82 -2.75
N ALA A 277 -15.66 -2.24 -1.56
CA ALA A 277 -15.62 -2.99 -0.30
C ALA A 277 -16.63 -4.14 -0.32
N TYR A 278 -17.85 -3.86 -0.77
CA TYR A 278 -18.91 -4.87 -0.88
C TYR A 278 -18.66 -5.86 -2.02
N GLU A 279 -17.99 -5.43 -3.10
CA GLU A 279 -17.61 -6.34 -4.17
C GLU A 279 -16.48 -7.29 -3.72
N PHE A 280 -15.52 -6.86 -2.90
CA PHE A 280 -14.57 -7.76 -2.22
C PHE A 280 -15.31 -8.75 -1.32
N GLN A 281 -16.24 -8.28 -0.49
CA GLN A 281 -17.05 -9.15 0.37
C GLN A 281 -17.81 -10.21 -0.40
N LYS A 282 -18.38 -9.86 -1.55
CA LYS A 282 -19.11 -10.78 -2.41
C LYS A 282 -18.21 -11.85 -3.03
N ARG A 283 -16.96 -11.49 -3.37
CA ARG A 283 -16.01 -12.40 -4.02
C ARG A 283 -15.26 -13.27 -3.04
N ILE A 284 -15.00 -12.80 -1.83
CA ILE A 284 -14.24 -13.51 -0.80
C ILE A 284 -15.20 -14.00 0.28
N SER A 285 -15.42 -15.32 0.31
CA SER A 285 -16.34 -15.93 1.28
C SER A 285 -15.92 -15.64 2.72
N GLY A 286 -16.85 -15.15 3.54
CA GLY A 286 -16.61 -14.84 4.95
C GLY A 286 -15.84 -13.54 5.21
N ALA A 287 -15.54 -12.73 4.19
CA ALA A 287 -14.91 -11.42 4.38
C ALA A 287 -15.80 -10.50 5.23
N LYS A 288 -15.18 -9.88 6.24
CA LYS A 288 -15.82 -8.86 7.09
C LYS A 288 -15.57 -7.49 6.51
N VAL A 289 -16.58 -6.64 6.46
CA VAL A 289 -16.47 -5.26 5.96
C VAL A 289 -16.77 -4.29 7.11
N VAL A 290 -15.90 -3.29 7.25
CA VAL A 290 -16.10 -2.13 8.12
C VAL A 290 -15.99 -0.87 7.26
N VAL A 291 -17.04 -0.05 7.28
CA VAL A 291 -17.08 1.23 6.55
C VAL A 291 -17.07 2.38 7.56
N TYR A 292 -16.23 3.36 7.31
CA TYR A 292 -16.10 4.57 8.13
C TYR A 292 -16.84 5.73 7.46
N PRO A 293 -17.97 6.24 8.01
CA PRO A 293 -18.88 7.15 7.32
C PRO A 293 -18.24 8.48 6.90
N ASP A 294 -17.33 9.02 7.72
CA ASP A 294 -16.73 10.34 7.50
C ASP A 294 -15.23 10.30 7.20
N VAL A 295 -14.78 9.25 6.51
CA VAL A 295 -13.37 8.98 6.26
C VAL A 295 -13.11 8.85 4.75
N GLY A 296 -11.93 9.31 4.33
CA GLY A 296 -11.44 9.22 2.96
C GLY A 296 -10.68 7.93 2.68
N HIS A 297 -9.66 8.04 1.81
CA HIS A 297 -8.92 6.91 1.24
C HIS A 297 -7.88 6.26 2.17
N ILE A 298 -7.57 6.88 3.31
CA ILE A 298 -6.48 6.45 4.19
C ILE A 298 -6.89 6.38 5.67
N PRO A 299 -7.81 5.46 6.02
CA PRO A 299 -8.33 5.30 7.40
C PRO A 299 -7.23 5.12 8.45
N MET A 300 -6.09 4.53 8.08
CA MET A 300 -4.94 4.31 8.96
C MET A 300 -4.23 5.61 9.38
N GLU A 301 -4.37 6.70 8.61
CA GLU A 301 -3.85 8.03 8.96
C GLU A 301 -4.98 8.97 9.43
N GLU A 302 -6.20 8.83 8.91
CA GLU A 302 -7.32 9.75 9.21
C GLU A 302 -8.04 9.40 10.53
N VAL A 303 -8.25 8.10 10.79
CA VAL A 303 -8.92 7.58 12.01
C VAL A 303 -8.14 6.41 12.62
N PRO A 304 -6.86 6.61 12.97
CA PRO A 304 -5.95 5.51 13.32
C PRO A 304 -6.43 4.69 14.52
N GLU A 305 -7.00 5.32 15.56
CA GLU A 305 -7.45 4.63 16.76
C GLU A 305 -8.60 3.67 16.44
N ARG A 306 -9.57 4.11 15.63
CA ARG A 306 -10.72 3.28 15.23
C ARG A 306 -10.27 2.15 14.33
N SER A 307 -9.52 2.46 13.27
CA SER A 307 -9.08 1.47 12.29
C SER A 307 -8.11 0.44 12.87
N ALA A 308 -7.21 0.84 13.78
CA ALA A 308 -6.33 -0.07 14.50
C ALA A 308 -7.11 -0.98 15.46
N ALA A 309 -8.13 -0.46 16.16
CA ALA A 309 -8.96 -1.26 17.06
C ALA A 309 -9.75 -2.34 16.31
N ASP A 310 -10.28 -2.02 15.13
CA ASP A 310 -10.97 -3.00 14.27
C ASP A 310 -10.00 -4.09 13.78
N VAL A 311 -8.77 -3.71 13.39
CA VAL A 311 -7.71 -4.67 13.02
C VAL A 311 -7.32 -5.54 14.20
N ASP A 312 -7.09 -4.96 15.38
CA ASP A 312 -6.74 -5.73 16.60
C ASP A 312 -7.82 -6.76 16.95
N SER A 313 -9.08 -6.33 16.93
CA SER A 313 -10.22 -7.20 17.20
C SER A 313 -10.34 -8.33 16.17
N PHE A 314 -10.12 -8.01 14.91
CA PHE A 314 -10.13 -9.00 13.82
C PHE A 314 -9.00 -10.00 13.96
N LEU A 315 -7.76 -9.54 14.16
CA LEU A 315 -6.59 -10.40 14.29
C LEU A 315 -6.67 -11.28 15.54
N ALA A 316 -7.13 -10.74 16.66
CA ALA A 316 -7.35 -11.53 17.88
C ALA A 316 -8.29 -12.72 17.64
N ALA A 317 -9.35 -12.52 16.85
CA ALA A 317 -10.28 -13.59 16.49
C ALA A 317 -9.70 -14.55 15.42
N ALA A 318 -9.00 -14.01 14.41
CA ALA A 318 -8.47 -14.78 13.29
C ALA A 318 -7.30 -15.67 13.69
N LEU A 319 -6.46 -15.21 14.63
CA LEU A 319 -5.27 -15.91 15.12
C LEU A 319 -5.50 -16.70 16.41
N ALA A 320 -6.71 -16.68 16.96
CA ALA A 320 -7.06 -17.51 18.10
C ALA A 320 -6.83 -19.00 17.76
N PRO A 321 -6.25 -19.80 18.67
CA PRO A 321 -6.16 -21.24 18.46
C PRO A 321 -7.55 -21.79 18.13
N LYS A 322 -7.69 -22.48 17.00
CA LYS A 322 -8.94 -23.20 16.73
C LYS A 322 -9.18 -24.15 17.89
N ALA A 323 -10.32 -24.03 18.55
CA ALA A 323 -10.73 -25.02 19.55
C ALA A 323 -10.57 -26.41 18.91
N ALA A 324 -9.84 -27.29 19.60
CA ALA A 324 -9.72 -28.66 19.14
C ALA A 324 -11.12 -29.20 18.84
N ALA A 325 -11.31 -29.77 17.68
CA ALA A 325 -12.56 -30.43 17.35
C ALA A 325 -12.92 -31.39 18.51
N PRO A 326 -14.20 -31.48 18.92
CA PRO A 326 -14.59 -32.43 19.95
C PRO A 326 -14.04 -33.80 19.54
N VAL A 327 -13.27 -34.41 20.43
CA VAL A 327 -12.80 -35.79 20.22
C VAL A 327 -14.05 -36.65 20.07
N GLU A 328 -14.30 -37.13 18.86
CA GLU A 328 -15.37 -38.05 18.58
C GLU A 328 -15.06 -39.34 19.33
N THR A 329 -15.75 -39.57 20.45
CA THR A 329 -15.57 -40.79 21.21
C THR A 329 -16.30 -41.91 20.50
N ALA A 330 -15.53 -42.87 19.97
CA ALA A 330 -16.15 -44.07 19.40
C ALA A 330 -16.72 -44.94 20.51
N PRO A 331 -17.92 -45.49 20.35
CA PRO A 331 -18.48 -46.43 21.33
C PRO A 331 -17.69 -47.75 21.33
N VAL A 332 -17.17 -48.12 22.49
CA VAL A 332 -16.55 -49.43 22.71
C VAL A 332 -17.57 -50.38 23.29
N HIS A 333 -17.86 -51.48 22.60
CA HIS A 333 -18.73 -52.55 23.10
C HIS A 333 -17.91 -53.53 23.91
N HIS A 334 -18.11 -53.60 25.21
CA HIS A 334 -17.70 -54.67 26.08
C HIS A 334 -18.94 -55.24 26.77
N ASP A 335 -19.25 -56.52 26.58
CA ASP A 335 -20.24 -57.32 27.32
C ASP A 335 -21.60 -56.63 27.57
N GLY A 336 -22.19 -56.05 26.53
CA GLY A 336 -23.53 -55.49 26.59
C GLY A 336 -23.67 -54.16 27.29
N LYS A 337 -22.58 -53.51 27.71
CA LYS A 337 -22.52 -52.14 28.18
C LYS A 337 -21.69 -51.27 27.24
N VAL A 338 -22.18 -50.07 26.89
CA VAL A 338 -21.47 -49.07 26.11
C VAL A 338 -20.60 -48.27 27.05
N GLU A 339 -19.28 -48.41 26.95
CA GLU A 339 -18.33 -47.53 27.62
C GLU A 339 -17.69 -46.62 26.55
N ILE A 340 -17.64 -45.31 26.79
CA ILE A 340 -17.07 -44.33 25.88
C ILE A 340 -15.64 -44.05 26.35
N MET A 341 -14.63 -44.41 25.52
CA MET A 341 -13.22 -44.08 25.78
C MET A 341 -12.72 -43.00 24.84
N PRO A 342 -11.86 -42.08 25.32
CA PRO A 342 -11.26 -41.07 24.45
C PRO A 342 -10.27 -41.69 23.48
N VAL A 343 -10.38 -41.33 22.21
CA VAL A 343 -9.39 -41.71 21.14
C VAL A 343 -8.26 -40.67 21.17
N SER A 344 -7.04 -41.12 21.39
CA SER A 344 -5.84 -40.29 21.29
C SER A 344 -5.59 -39.97 19.81
N PRO A 345 -5.26 -38.71 19.45
CA PRO A 345 -4.85 -38.39 18.10
C PRO A 345 -3.44 -38.94 17.84
N GLU A 346 -3.26 -39.58 16.71
CA GLU A 346 -1.93 -39.80 16.10
C GLU A 346 -1.39 -38.54 15.42
#